data_41248996b45d8dfbc11b1a97bc4e6e39
#
_entry.id   41248996b45d8dfbc11b1a97bc4e6e39
#
_cell.length_a   1.000
_cell.length_b   1.000
_cell.length_c   1.000
_cell.angle_alpha   90.00
_cell.angle_beta   90.00
_cell.angle_gamma   90.00
#
_symmetry.space_group_name_H-M   'P 1'
#
loop_
_entity.id
_entity.type
_entity.pdbx_description
1 polymer ?
#
loop_
_entity_poly.entity_id
_entity_poly.type
_entity_poly.pdbx_seq_one_letter_code
_entity_poly.pdbx_strand_id
1 'polypeptide(L)'
;KLTDQGIKTIKEAPGRIEAAIKAAEKMGGKVISVYAVTGEYDYVTIGEFPSDEVAMTFALALGSLGNVRTTTLRAYTKEEFAAIVKKLP
;
A
#
# COMPACT_ATOMS: atom_id res chain seq x y z
N LYS A 1 8.41 3.09 1.62
CA LYS A 1 9.75 3.66 1.52
C LYS A 1 10.73 2.60 1.07
N LEU A 2 11.61 2.95 0.16
CA LEU A 2 12.64 2.02 -0.32
C LEU A 2 13.69 1.76 0.77
N THR A 3 14.14 0.50 0.83
CA THR A 3 15.31 0.13 1.62
C THR A 3 16.57 0.41 0.79
N ASP A 4 17.75 0.23 1.41
CA ASP A 4 19.02 0.33 0.67
C ASP A 4 19.05 -0.67 -0.48
N GLN A 5 18.56 -1.89 -0.27
CA GLN A 5 18.43 -2.91 -1.31
C GLN A 5 17.52 -2.43 -2.44
N GLY A 6 16.37 -1.84 -2.11
CA GLY A 6 15.43 -1.33 -3.09
C GLY A 6 16.02 -0.19 -3.94
N ILE A 7 16.78 0.70 -3.31
CA ILE A 7 17.46 1.80 -4.01
C ILE A 7 18.53 1.26 -4.95
N LYS A 8 19.34 0.29 -4.50
CA LYS A 8 20.40 -0.29 -5.33
C LYS A 8 19.86 -0.95 -6.60
N THR A 9 18.63 -1.45 -6.54
CA THR A 9 17.99 -2.13 -7.66
C THR A 9 16.83 -1.31 -8.24
N ILE A 10 16.96 0.01 -8.21
CA ILE A 10 15.88 0.93 -8.59
C ILE A 10 15.38 0.72 -10.03
N LYS A 11 16.24 0.26 -10.93
CA LYS A 11 15.84 0.00 -12.31
C LYS A 11 14.80 -1.11 -12.43
N GLU A 12 14.71 -1.98 -11.41
CA GLU A 12 13.72 -3.05 -11.36
C GLU A 12 12.40 -2.60 -10.71
N ALA A 13 12.34 -1.37 -10.18
CA ALA A 13 11.17 -0.89 -9.44
C ALA A 13 9.87 -0.93 -10.24
N PRO A 14 9.82 -0.53 -11.52
CA PRO A 14 8.57 -0.61 -12.29
C PRO A 14 8.02 -2.04 -12.35
N GLY A 15 8.87 -3.03 -12.56
CA GLY A 15 8.48 -4.44 -12.58
C GLY A 15 7.99 -4.92 -11.22
N ARG A 16 8.64 -4.47 -10.13
CA ARG A 16 8.21 -4.79 -8.77
C ARG A 16 6.85 -4.21 -8.45
N ILE A 17 6.57 -2.99 -8.92
CA ILE A 17 5.26 -2.35 -8.74
C ILE A 17 4.17 -3.17 -9.42
N GLU A 18 4.40 -3.60 -10.67
CA GLU A 18 3.45 -4.43 -11.40
C GLU A 18 3.22 -5.77 -10.70
N ALA A 19 4.28 -6.39 -10.20
CA ALA A 19 4.16 -7.65 -9.45
C ALA A 19 3.36 -7.46 -8.16
N ALA A 20 3.56 -6.34 -7.46
CA ALA A 20 2.81 -6.02 -6.24
C ALA A 20 1.33 -5.82 -6.52
N ILE A 21 0.99 -5.15 -7.62
CA ILE A 21 -0.40 -4.95 -8.03
C ILE A 21 -1.07 -6.30 -8.27
N LYS A 22 -0.41 -7.20 -8.99
CA LYS A 22 -0.93 -8.55 -9.26
C LYS A 22 -1.08 -9.36 -7.97
N ALA A 23 -0.13 -9.24 -7.05
CA ALA A 23 -0.21 -9.93 -5.76
C ALA A 23 -1.41 -9.44 -4.95
N ALA A 24 -1.67 -8.14 -4.94
CA ALA A 24 -2.84 -7.58 -4.28
C ALA A 24 -4.14 -8.14 -4.87
N GLU A 25 -4.22 -8.20 -6.20
CA GLU A 25 -5.40 -8.74 -6.89
C GLU A 25 -5.65 -10.20 -6.53
N LYS A 26 -4.60 -11.02 -6.44
CA LYS A 26 -4.71 -12.42 -6.04
C LYS A 26 -5.24 -12.58 -4.61
N MET A 27 -5.04 -11.62 -3.76
CA MET A 27 -5.55 -11.60 -2.39
C MET A 27 -6.98 -11.04 -2.30
N GLY A 28 -7.59 -10.73 -3.44
CA GLY A 28 -8.92 -10.12 -3.48
C GLY A 28 -8.91 -8.62 -3.31
N GLY A 29 -7.74 -8.00 -3.35
CA GLY A 29 -7.60 -6.57 -3.23
C GLY A 29 -7.62 -5.86 -4.58
N LYS A 30 -7.58 -4.54 -4.51
CA LYS A 30 -7.55 -3.68 -5.69
C LYS A 30 -6.63 -2.49 -5.38
N VAL A 31 -5.63 -2.29 -6.23
CA VAL A 31 -4.79 -1.10 -6.15
C VAL A 31 -5.45 0.00 -6.98
N ILE A 32 -5.85 1.08 -6.33
CA ILE A 32 -6.57 2.19 -6.97
C ILE A 32 -5.57 3.13 -7.64
N SER A 33 -4.47 3.45 -6.94
CA SER A 33 -3.46 4.35 -7.49
C SER A 33 -2.11 4.11 -6.85
N VAL A 34 -1.06 4.34 -7.62
CA VAL A 34 0.32 4.31 -7.16
C VAL A 34 1.00 5.56 -7.69
N TYR A 35 1.64 6.31 -6.80
CA TYR A 35 2.41 7.50 -7.17
C TYR A 35 3.83 7.37 -6.61
N ALA A 36 4.82 7.68 -7.44
CA ALA A 36 6.16 7.95 -6.96
C ALA A 36 6.18 9.41 -6.49
N VAL A 37 6.76 9.66 -5.34
CA VAL A 37 6.76 10.99 -4.74
C VAL A 37 8.16 11.40 -4.31
N THR A 38 8.35 12.70 -4.16
CA THR A 38 9.58 13.24 -3.57
C THR A 38 9.33 13.52 -2.08
N GLY A 39 10.40 13.61 -1.30
CA GLY A 39 10.30 13.92 0.12
C GLY A 39 10.57 12.70 0.98
N GLU A 40 9.86 12.62 2.10
CA GLU A 40 10.08 11.59 3.11
C GLU A 40 9.74 10.18 2.61
N TYR A 41 8.72 10.07 1.80
CA TYR A 41 8.30 8.77 1.23
C TYR A 41 8.72 8.70 -0.24
N ASP A 42 8.82 7.47 -0.75
CA ASP A 42 9.16 7.23 -2.15
C ASP A 42 7.92 6.90 -2.98
N TYR A 43 6.95 6.24 -2.36
CA TYR A 43 5.68 5.88 -3.02
C TYR A 43 4.51 6.15 -2.09
N VAL A 44 3.40 6.54 -2.69
CA VAL A 44 2.10 6.60 -2.03
C VAL A 44 1.15 5.74 -2.84
N THR A 45 0.50 4.79 -2.16
CA THR A 45 -0.41 3.85 -2.80
C THR A 45 -1.74 3.86 -2.08
N ILE A 46 -2.81 3.86 -2.84
CA ILE A 46 -4.17 3.71 -2.31
C ILE A 46 -4.70 2.39 -2.82
N GLY A 47 -5.18 1.55 -1.90
CA GLY A 47 -5.73 0.24 -2.23
C GLY A 47 -6.93 -0.10 -1.38
N GLU A 48 -7.69 -1.07 -1.85
CA GLU A 48 -8.82 -1.63 -1.13
C GLU A 48 -8.59 -3.13 -0.97
N PHE A 49 -8.88 -3.64 0.22
CA PHE A 49 -8.74 -5.05 0.54
C PHE A 49 -10.01 -5.55 1.23
N PRO A 50 -10.28 -6.88 1.16
CA PRO A 50 -11.48 -7.44 1.79
C PRO A 50 -11.54 -7.25 3.30
N SER A 51 -10.38 -7.16 3.96
CA SER A 51 -10.30 -6.98 5.41
C SER A 51 -8.97 -6.34 5.80
N ASP A 52 -8.89 -5.85 7.01
CA ASP A 52 -7.66 -5.29 7.56
C ASP A 52 -6.56 -6.37 7.65
N GLU A 53 -6.94 -7.62 7.95
CA GLU A 53 -6.01 -8.74 8.01
C GLU A 53 -5.37 -9.01 6.66
N VAL A 54 -6.15 -8.97 5.58
CA VAL A 54 -5.63 -9.15 4.22
C VAL A 54 -4.70 -8.01 3.86
N ALA A 55 -5.06 -6.78 4.19
CA ALA A 55 -4.20 -5.62 3.95
C ALA A 55 -2.86 -5.73 4.68
N MET A 56 -2.89 -6.17 5.95
CA MET A 56 -1.67 -6.39 6.71
C MET A 56 -0.83 -7.51 6.13
N THR A 57 -1.44 -8.61 5.71
CA THR A 57 -0.75 -9.72 5.06
C THR A 57 -0.02 -9.24 3.81
N PHE A 58 -0.68 -8.42 3.02
CA PHE A 58 -0.06 -7.85 1.82
C PHE A 58 1.15 -6.97 2.18
N ALA A 59 1.00 -6.09 3.17
CA ALA A 59 2.07 -5.20 3.61
C ALA A 59 3.29 -6.01 4.12
N LEU A 60 3.05 -7.06 4.90
CA LEU A 60 4.10 -7.92 5.39
C LEU A 60 4.79 -8.69 4.26
N ALA A 61 4.01 -9.16 3.28
CA ALA A 61 4.56 -9.83 2.11
C ALA A 61 5.50 -8.91 1.33
N LEU A 62 5.10 -7.65 1.12
CA LEU A 62 5.96 -6.68 0.45
C LEU A 62 7.24 -6.42 1.25
N GLY A 63 7.11 -6.22 2.56
CA GLY A 63 8.26 -5.97 3.42
C GLY A 63 9.23 -7.14 3.46
N SER A 64 8.71 -8.37 3.39
CA SER A 64 9.54 -9.58 3.44
C SER A 64 10.45 -9.75 2.23
N LEU A 65 10.13 -9.10 1.11
CA LEU A 65 10.99 -9.12 -0.07
C LEU A 65 12.22 -8.24 0.10
N GLY A 66 12.24 -7.36 1.08
CA GLY A 66 13.40 -6.57 1.44
C GLY A 66 13.62 -5.28 0.67
N ASN A 67 12.75 -4.95 -0.30
CA ASN A 67 12.93 -3.77 -1.15
C ASN A 67 12.25 -2.51 -0.60
N VAL A 68 11.22 -2.69 0.23
CA VAL A 68 10.43 -1.57 0.78
C VAL A 68 10.11 -1.79 2.25
N ARG A 69 9.85 -0.68 2.92
CA ARG A 69 9.23 -0.64 4.25
C ARG A 69 7.95 0.15 4.10
N THR A 70 6.85 -0.41 4.59
CA THR A 70 5.54 0.23 4.47
C THR A 70 5.15 0.94 5.74
N THR A 71 4.42 2.05 5.58
CA THR A 71 3.63 2.67 6.64
C THR A 71 2.21 2.61 6.14
N THR A 72 1.39 1.77 6.76
CA THR A 72 0.04 1.50 6.29
C THR A 72 -0.97 2.17 7.22
N LEU A 73 -1.84 2.96 6.62
CA LEU A 73 -2.89 3.68 7.32
C LEU A 73 -4.25 3.18 6.83
N ARG A 74 -5.16 2.94 7.76
CA ARG A 74 -6.55 2.69 7.42
C ARG A 74 -7.17 4.02 7.00
N ALA A 75 -7.72 4.06 5.79
CA ALA A 75 -8.36 5.26 5.27
C ALA A 75 -9.87 5.09 5.20
N TYR A 76 -10.59 6.14 5.50
CA TYR A 76 -12.04 6.21 5.40
C TYR A 76 -12.38 7.26 4.35
N THR A 77 -13.37 6.98 3.50
CA THR A 77 -13.87 7.99 2.59
C THR A 77 -14.53 9.12 3.39
N LYS A 78 -14.74 10.24 2.74
CA LYS A 78 -15.45 11.37 3.32
C LYS A 78 -16.85 10.93 3.82
N GLU A 79 -17.53 10.11 3.05
CA GLU A 79 -18.85 9.57 3.37
C GLU A 79 -18.82 8.62 4.57
N GLU A 80 -17.84 7.73 4.60
CA GLU A 80 -17.63 6.82 5.74
C GLU A 80 -17.33 7.61 7.02
N PHE A 81 -16.50 8.64 6.91
CA PHE A 81 -16.18 9.50 8.04
C PHE A 81 -17.42 10.22 8.56
N ALA A 82 -18.23 10.77 7.66
CA ALA A 82 -19.47 11.43 8.04
C ALA A 82 -20.42 10.48 8.78
N ALA A 83 -20.50 9.22 8.35
CA ALA A 83 -21.32 8.21 9.01
C ALA A 83 -20.80 7.90 10.42
N ILE A 84 -19.48 7.86 10.61
CA ILE A 84 -18.87 7.65 11.93
C ILE A 84 -19.21 8.82 12.85
N VAL A 85 -19.10 10.04 12.35
CA VAL A 85 -19.39 11.25 13.14
C VAL A 85 -20.84 11.25 13.63
N LYS A 86 -21.78 10.78 12.82
CA LYS A 86 -23.20 10.68 13.21
C LYS A 86 -23.44 9.75 14.38
N LYS A 87 -22.52 8.83 14.67
CA LYS A 87 -22.64 7.89 15.78
C LYS A 87 -22.14 8.46 17.10
N LEU A 88 -21.58 9.66 17.10
CA LEU A 88 -21.10 10.29 18.32
C LEU A 88 -22.29 10.62 19.24
N PRO A 89 -22.12 10.41 20.56
CA PRO A 89 -23.17 10.73 21.54
C PRO A 89 -23.44 12.23 21.65
#